data_5f728d55bb75f68400845ddb35f8f4e8
#
_entry.id   5f728d55bb75f68400845ddb35f8f4e8
#
_cell.length_a   1.000
_cell.length_b   1.000
_cell.length_c   1.000
_cell.angle_alpha   90.00
_cell.angle_beta   90.00
_cell.angle_gamma   90.00
#
_symmetry.space_group_name_H-M   'P 1'
#
loop_
_entity.id
_entity.type
_entity.pdbx_description
1 polymer ?
#
loop_
_entity_poly.entity_id
_entity_poly.type
_entity_poly.pdbx_seq_one_letter_code
_entity_poly.pdbx_strand_id
1 'polypeptide(L)'
;MNLERLSPFNRELLMQALPEGRLVNVLYREGARLEGGFARERRCFALGERGWLEFLGWEGKPSSGSDCLSRWALSHKAQALLSAA
;
A
#
# COMPACT_ATOMS: atom_id res chain seq x y z
N MET A 1 8.73 -11.81 10.10
CA MET A 1 7.84 -10.65 10.29
C MET A 1 7.79 -10.24 11.75
N ASN A 2 8.01 -8.99 12.03
CA ASN A 2 8.03 -8.49 13.39
C ASN A 2 7.46 -7.08 13.44
N LEU A 3 6.34 -6.89 14.16
CA LEU A 3 5.68 -5.59 14.32
C LEU A 3 6.59 -4.52 14.91
N GLU A 4 7.47 -4.90 15.83
CA GLU A 4 8.37 -3.97 16.51
C GLU A 4 9.39 -3.33 15.57
N ARG A 5 9.66 -3.97 14.42
CA ARG A 5 10.60 -3.46 13.44
C ARG A 5 9.96 -2.56 12.40
N LEU A 6 8.66 -2.40 12.46
CA LEU A 6 7.96 -1.47 11.59
C LEU A 6 8.15 -0.04 12.08
N SER A 7 8.46 0.87 11.16
CA SER A 7 8.43 2.29 11.49
C SER A 7 7.00 2.72 11.79
N PRO A 8 6.79 3.81 12.55
CA PRO A 8 5.44 4.32 12.79
C PRO A 8 4.66 4.60 11.51
N PHE A 9 5.32 5.12 10.49
CA PHE A 9 4.71 5.37 9.19
C PHE A 9 4.23 4.09 8.52
N ASN A 10 5.07 3.07 8.49
CA ASN A 10 4.73 1.79 7.87
C ASN A 10 3.61 1.10 8.64
N ARG A 11 3.66 1.15 9.96
CA ARG A 11 2.63 0.57 10.81
C ARG A 11 1.28 1.24 10.55
N GLU A 12 1.26 2.57 10.50
CA GLU A 12 0.04 3.31 10.21
C GLU A 12 -0.52 2.97 8.84
N LEU A 13 0.34 2.89 7.83
CA LEU A 13 -0.06 2.52 6.47
C LEU A 13 -0.73 1.14 6.45
N LEU A 14 -0.14 0.16 7.12
CA LEU A 14 -0.70 -1.19 7.21
C LEU A 14 -2.00 -1.22 8.01
N MET A 15 -2.10 -0.42 9.06
CA MET A 15 -3.33 -0.33 9.86
C MET A 15 -4.50 0.26 9.06
N GLN A 16 -4.22 1.15 8.10
CA GLN A 16 -5.24 1.65 7.18
C GLN A 16 -5.82 0.55 6.30
N ALA A 17 -5.00 -0.43 5.95
CA ALA A 17 -5.43 -1.56 5.13
C ALA A 17 -6.21 -2.62 5.91
N LEU A 18 -6.06 -2.65 7.23
CA LEU A 18 -6.55 -3.73 8.07
C LEU A 18 -8.06 -3.99 7.96
N PRO A 19 -8.95 -2.97 7.98
CA PRO A 19 -10.40 -3.21 7.97
C PRO A 19 -10.88 -4.05 6.78
N GLU A 20 -10.30 -3.85 5.61
CA GLU A 20 -10.71 -4.55 4.39
C GLU A 20 -9.66 -5.57 3.92
N GLY A 21 -8.49 -5.56 4.50
CA GLY A 21 -7.37 -6.38 4.06
C GLY A 21 -6.75 -5.90 2.75
N ARG A 22 -7.09 -4.70 2.31
CA ARG A 22 -6.67 -4.14 1.03
C ARG A 22 -6.27 -2.68 1.17
N LEU A 23 -5.34 -2.27 0.31
CA LEU A 23 -4.85 -0.90 0.25
C LEU A 23 -4.75 -0.46 -1.21
N VAL A 24 -5.16 0.78 -1.45
CA VAL A 24 -5.01 1.41 -2.77
C VAL A 24 -4.11 2.62 -2.60
N ASN A 25 -3.09 2.71 -3.47
CA ASN A 25 -2.20 3.85 -3.50
C ASN A 25 -2.37 4.60 -4.81
N VAL A 26 -2.88 5.83 -4.75
CA VAL A 26 -3.16 6.65 -5.93
C VAL A 26 -1.92 7.46 -6.28
N LEU A 27 -1.43 7.30 -7.51
CA LEU A 27 -0.26 8.02 -8.03
C LEU A 27 -0.67 9.24 -8.84
N TYR A 28 -1.77 9.13 -9.60
CA TYR A 28 -2.32 10.21 -10.40
C TYR A 28 -3.82 10.26 -10.19
N ARG A 29 -4.36 11.46 -10.11
CA ARG A 29 -5.81 11.66 -10.06
C ARG A 29 -6.22 12.55 -11.20
N GLU A 30 -7.11 12.04 -12.05
CA GLU A 30 -7.57 12.75 -13.26
C GLU A 30 -6.40 13.24 -14.12
N GLY A 31 -5.37 12.41 -14.24
CA GLY A 31 -4.17 12.72 -15.00
C GLY A 31 -3.13 13.57 -14.29
N ALA A 32 -3.44 14.11 -13.11
CA ALA A 32 -2.52 14.94 -12.35
C ALA A 32 -1.75 14.11 -11.31
N ARG A 33 -0.44 14.27 -11.28
CA ARG A 33 0.42 13.57 -10.33
C ARG A 33 0.10 14.01 -8.89
N LEU A 34 -0.09 13.05 -8.01
CA LEU A 34 -0.31 13.33 -6.60
C LEU A 34 1.02 13.43 -5.87
N GLU A 35 1.17 14.48 -5.06
CA GLU A 35 2.32 14.65 -4.20
C GLU A 35 2.37 13.54 -3.17
N GLY A 36 3.56 12.97 -2.99
CA GLY A 36 3.77 11.89 -2.03
C GLY A 36 3.35 10.51 -2.51
N GLY A 37 2.62 10.39 -3.64
CA GLY A 37 2.15 9.11 -4.15
C GLY A 37 3.29 8.16 -4.49
N PHE A 38 4.33 8.65 -5.12
CA PHE A 38 5.48 7.82 -5.49
C PHE A 38 6.32 7.40 -4.28
N ALA A 39 6.45 8.27 -3.28
CA ALA A 39 7.14 7.92 -2.05
C ALA A 39 6.39 6.81 -1.31
N ARG A 40 5.07 6.90 -1.26
CA ARG A 40 4.21 5.89 -0.67
C ARG A 40 4.27 4.58 -1.44
N GLU A 41 4.34 4.66 -2.77
CA GLU A 41 4.49 3.48 -3.62
C GLU A 41 5.77 2.71 -3.29
N ARG A 42 6.89 3.42 -3.15
CA ARG A 42 8.16 2.78 -2.77
C ARG A 42 8.04 2.07 -1.42
N ARG A 43 7.32 2.64 -0.46
CA ARG A 43 7.07 2.01 0.83
C ARG A 43 6.25 0.74 0.70
N CYS A 44 5.22 0.77 -0.16
CA CYS A 44 4.40 -0.41 -0.43
C CYS A 44 5.22 -1.54 -1.02
N PHE A 45 6.08 -1.25 -1.99
CA PHE A 45 6.96 -2.27 -2.58
C PHE A 45 7.97 -2.82 -1.55
N ALA A 46 8.55 -1.96 -0.73
CA ALA A 46 9.46 -2.39 0.33
C ALA A 46 8.74 -3.30 1.34
N LEU A 47 7.53 -2.95 1.72
CA LEU A 47 6.71 -3.78 2.61
C LEU A 47 6.31 -5.09 1.93
N GLY A 48 6.09 -5.06 0.62
CA GLY A 48 5.82 -6.26 -0.16
C GLY A 48 7.01 -7.23 -0.14
N GLU A 49 8.22 -6.73 -0.31
CA GLU A 49 9.44 -7.53 -0.23
C GLU A 49 9.65 -8.15 1.15
N ARG A 50 9.14 -7.50 2.20
CA ARG A 50 9.23 -7.98 3.57
C ARG A 50 8.06 -8.90 3.96
N GLY A 51 7.13 -9.16 3.03
CA GLY A 51 6.03 -10.08 3.26
C GLY A 51 4.79 -9.49 3.94
N TRP A 52 4.72 -8.16 4.12
CA TRP A 52 3.56 -7.51 4.72
C TRP A 52 2.43 -7.29 3.73
N LEU A 53 2.78 -6.95 2.49
CA LEU A 53 1.81 -6.65 1.44
C LEU A 53 2.02 -7.57 0.24
N GLU A 54 0.95 -7.79 -0.50
CA GLU A 54 0.98 -8.49 -1.79
C GLU A 54 0.52 -7.51 -2.87
N PHE A 55 1.32 -7.39 -3.92
CA PHE A 55 0.99 -6.51 -5.04
C PHE A 55 -0.08 -7.14 -5.91
N LEU A 56 -1.18 -6.43 -6.15
CA LEU A 56 -2.30 -6.93 -6.96
C LEU A 56 -2.30 -6.35 -8.38
N GLY A 57 -1.57 -5.28 -8.62
CA GLY A 57 -1.44 -4.69 -9.95
C GLY A 57 -1.69 -3.21 -9.98
N TRP A 58 -1.42 -2.61 -11.15
CA TRP A 58 -1.72 -1.21 -11.42
C TRP A 58 -3.02 -1.08 -12.22
N GLU A 59 -3.66 0.07 -12.08
CA GLU A 59 -4.87 0.42 -12.82
C GLU A 59 -4.76 1.86 -13.31
N GLY A 60 -5.25 2.08 -14.54
CA GLY A 60 -5.26 3.41 -15.14
C GLY A 60 -3.96 3.81 -15.82
N LYS A 61 -4.03 4.89 -16.62
CA LYS A 61 -2.88 5.47 -17.32
C LYS A 61 -2.94 6.98 -17.21
N PRO A 62 -1.85 7.65 -16.79
CA PRO A 62 -1.83 9.12 -16.67
C PRO A 62 -2.16 9.81 -17.99
N SER A 63 -1.69 9.24 -19.11
CA SER A 63 -1.88 9.81 -20.45
C SER A 63 -3.34 9.87 -20.88
N SER A 64 -4.22 9.08 -20.29
CA SER A 64 -5.65 9.07 -20.60
C SER A 64 -6.46 10.06 -19.76
N GLY A 65 -5.82 10.79 -18.85
CA GLY A 65 -6.50 11.69 -17.92
C GLY A 65 -7.25 10.97 -16.80
N SER A 66 -7.06 9.66 -16.68
CA SER A 66 -7.70 8.86 -15.64
C SER A 66 -6.85 8.79 -14.38
N ASP A 67 -7.44 8.28 -13.31
CA ASP A 67 -6.69 7.94 -12.10
C ASP A 67 -5.73 6.80 -12.42
N CYS A 68 -4.54 6.86 -11.84
CA CYS A 68 -3.55 5.79 -11.91
C CYS A 68 -3.20 5.38 -10.49
N LEU A 69 -3.36 4.10 -10.20
CA LEU A 69 -3.19 3.60 -8.83
C LEU A 69 -2.62 2.19 -8.82
N SER A 70 -2.06 1.82 -7.68
CA SER A 70 -1.66 0.44 -7.40
C SER A 70 -2.59 -0.14 -6.34
N ARG A 71 -2.84 -1.45 -6.44
CA ARG A 71 -3.67 -2.19 -5.49
C ARG A 71 -2.82 -3.20 -4.75
N TRP A 72 -3.06 -3.30 -3.46
CA TRP A 72 -2.31 -4.15 -2.55
C TRP A 72 -3.25 -4.89 -1.62
N ALA A 73 -2.82 -6.04 -1.14
CA ALA A 73 -3.53 -6.78 -0.10
C ALA A 73 -2.57 -7.06 1.07
N LEU A 74 -3.11 -7.11 2.28
CA LEU A 74 -2.35 -7.61 3.41
C LEU A 74 -2.12 -9.10 3.24
N SER A 75 -0.89 -9.57 3.49
CA SER A 75 -0.63 -11.00 3.54
C SER A 75 -1.39 -11.61 4.73
N HIS A 76 -1.64 -12.91 4.70
CA HIS A 76 -2.31 -13.60 5.81
C HIS A 76 -1.57 -13.44 7.12
N LYS A 77 -0.24 -13.53 7.10
CA LYS A 77 0.59 -13.34 8.28
C LYS A 77 0.50 -11.93 8.83
N ALA A 78 0.54 -10.92 7.93
CA ALA A 78 0.42 -9.53 8.32
C ALA A 78 -0.94 -9.27 8.97
N GLN A 79 -2.00 -9.78 8.37
CA GLN A 79 -3.35 -9.60 8.89
C GLN A 79 -3.51 -10.20 10.28
N ALA A 80 -2.97 -11.39 10.50
CA ALA A 80 -2.99 -12.03 11.81
C ALA A 80 -2.23 -11.22 12.86
N LEU A 81 -1.02 -10.75 12.53
CA LEU A 81 -0.20 -9.98 13.46
C LEU A 81 -0.84 -8.63 13.80
N LEU A 82 -1.35 -7.91 12.80
CA LEU A 82 -1.97 -6.60 13.00
C LEU A 82 -3.29 -6.71 13.76
N SER A 83 -4.06 -7.76 13.53
CA SER A 83 -5.32 -7.99 14.24
C SER A 83 -5.12 -8.36 15.71
N ALA A 84 -3.98 -8.96 16.04
CA ALA A 84 -3.66 -9.35 17.42
C ALA A 84 -3.04 -8.22 18.24
N ALA A 85 -2.63 -7.13 17.57
CA ALA A 85 -1.94 -6.01 18.21
C ALA A 85 -2.88 -5.07 18.97
#